data_bbf45edfc215b58ec53fc2ac074465fe
#
_entry.id   bbf45edfc215b58ec53fc2ac074465fe
#
_cell.length_a   1.000
_cell.length_b   1.000
_cell.length_c   1.000
_cell.angle_alpha   90.00
_cell.angle_beta   90.00
_cell.angle_gamma   90.00
#
_symmetry.space_group_name_H-M   'P 1'
#
loop_
_entity.id
_entity.type
_entity.pdbx_description
1 polymer ?
#
loop_
_entity_poly.entity_id
_entity_poly.type
_entity_poly.pdbx_seq_one_letter_code
_entity_poly.pdbx_strand_id
1 'polypeptide(L)'
;MKTWKQNLKHLSSKQYQMLREMCTLSKNVYNESLYNIRQHYFAEGSYLRYEANYPLMKTSKNYKNLGADVAQQSMKFADYAFKSFFGLLKLAKSGKYEYWKIRMPKYLHKDGFFKICFTQAQVSNGKFRVPTSKEMRSKYNEKILIDIPPYLRDKKINQIHIIPKYNGKFFEVSYMFEDEEIEPEQLDKSKALGVDLGINNLATCVTNEGKSFIIDGKKLKSINQWYNKELARLSSIKDKQHIKGYTNKQYLITKKRNNRVQNYMYCSAKKIVNYCIDNNIGNIVIGYNDGFQHNPNLGKVNNQKFVMIPYRQLKSRIEYLCNLYGIKFIQQEESYTSKASFFDNDEMPKWDPQNPKQGTFSGSRISRGQYKTSTGYTFNADLNGALNILRKSNLVDLIVLQRRGEVNSPLRIRVY
;
A
#
# COMPACT_ATOMS: atom_id res chain seq x y z
N MET A 1 0.18 -8.06 16.35
CA MET A 1 0.94 -6.78 16.39
C MET A 1 0.36 -5.81 15.40
N LYS A 2 0.01 -4.58 15.80
CA LYS A 2 -0.58 -3.53 14.97
C LYS A 2 0.41 -2.37 14.78
N THR A 3 0.12 -1.49 13.82
CA THR A 3 0.98 -0.35 13.50
C THR A 3 0.15 0.94 13.44
N TRP A 4 0.58 1.96 14.21
CA TRP A 4 0.05 3.32 14.15
C TRP A 4 1.07 4.25 13.54
N LYS A 5 0.64 5.21 12.71
CA LYS A 5 1.53 6.18 12.07
C LYS A 5 1.06 7.61 12.29
N GLN A 6 2.00 8.50 12.58
CA GLN A 6 1.74 9.94 12.67
C GLN A 6 2.86 10.75 12.01
N ASN A 7 2.51 11.91 11.49
CA ASN A 7 3.51 12.86 11.00
C ASN A 7 4.15 13.57 12.19
N LEU A 8 5.48 13.61 12.24
CA LEU A 8 6.20 14.41 13.21
C LEU A 8 6.10 15.89 12.82
N LYS A 9 5.66 16.72 13.76
CA LYS A 9 5.43 18.15 13.59
C LYS A 9 6.18 18.94 14.66
N HIS A 10 6.28 20.26 14.48
CA HIS A 10 6.80 21.21 15.48
C HIS A 10 8.23 20.91 15.95
N LEU A 11 9.10 20.43 15.07
CA LEU A 11 10.53 20.30 15.33
C LEU A 11 11.20 21.68 15.27
N SER A 12 12.11 21.97 16.22
CA SER A 12 13.04 23.09 16.09
C SER A 12 14.00 22.83 14.89
N SER A 13 14.66 23.88 14.43
CA SER A 13 15.65 23.74 13.36
C SER A 13 16.77 22.76 13.74
N LYS A 14 17.24 22.81 15.01
CA LYS A 14 18.27 21.92 15.53
C LYS A 14 17.78 20.47 15.62
N GLN A 15 16.56 20.24 16.14
CA GLN A 15 15.94 18.90 16.19
C GLN A 15 15.74 18.30 14.79
N TYR A 16 15.33 19.13 13.84
CA TYR A 16 15.17 18.69 12.44
C TYR A 16 16.53 18.27 11.83
N GLN A 17 17.58 19.08 12.01
CA GLN A 17 18.92 18.75 11.53
C GLN A 17 19.48 17.50 12.20
N MET A 18 19.28 17.33 13.51
CA MET A 18 19.68 16.16 14.28
C MET A 18 19.03 14.89 13.75
N LEU A 19 17.73 14.87 13.49
CA LEU A 19 17.05 13.73 12.90
C LEU A 19 17.54 13.42 11.48
N ARG A 20 17.83 14.44 10.68
CA ARG A 20 18.41 14.22 9.34
C ARG A 20 19.77 13.55 9.44
N GLU A 21 20.63 14.02 10.32
CA GLU A 21 21.96 13.43 10.53
C GLU A 21 21.86 12.00 11.03
N MET A 22 21.00 11.72 12.02
CA MET A 22 20.75 10.36 12.48
C MET A 22 20.27 9.45 11.34
N CYS A 23 19.37 9.91 10.47
CA CYS A 23 18.92 9.14 9.31
C CYS A 23 20.02 8.93 8.26
N THR A 24 20.95 9.89 8.11
CA THR A 24 22.13 9.75 7.26
C THR A 24 23.09 8.72 7.83
N LEU A 25 23.39 8.78 9.12
CA LEU A 25 24.24 7.81 9.82
C LEU A 25 23.65 6.41 9.76
N SER A 26 22.33 6.27 9.97
CA SER A 26 21.62 4.99 9.83
C SER A 26 21.80 4.40 8.43
N LYS A 27 21.70 5.23 7.37
CA LYS A 27 21.98 4.84 5.99
C LYS A 27 23.45 4.39 5.81
N ASN A 28 24.39 5.13 6.41
CA ASN A 28 25.81 4.78 6.32
C ASN A 28 26.08 3.43 7.01
N VAL A 29 25.59 3.23 8.23
CA VAL A 29 25.71 1.94 8.96
C VAL A 29 25.09 0.79 8.17
N TYR A 30 23.90 1.02 7.57
CA TYR A 30 23.28 0.02 6.70
C TYR A 30 24.20 -0.34 5.51
N ASN A 31 24.75 0.66 4.82
CA ASN A 31 25.60 0.44 3.66
C ASN A 31 26.94 -0.21 4.03
N GLU A 32 27.56 0.17 5.14
CA GLU A 32 28.80 -0.46 5.65
C GLU A 32 28.55 -1.93 6.02
N SER A 33 27.45 -2.20 6.75
CA SER A 33 27.07 -3.57 7.08
C SER A 33 26.80 -4.40 5.82
N LEU A 34 26.11 -3.82 4.84
CA LEU A 34 25.84 -4.45 3.55
C LEU A 34 27.12 -4.70 2.77
N TYR A 35 28.09 -3.78 2.83
CA TYR A 35 29.39 -3.93 2.20
C TYR A 35 30.14 -5.14 2.74
N ASN A 36 30.25 -5.26 4.07
CA ASN A 36 30.91 -6.41 4.70
C ASN A 36 30.26 -7.73 4.29
N ILE A 37 28.92 -7.81 4.31
CA ILE A 37 28.19 -9.02 3.92
C ILE A 37 28.46 -9.36 2.45
N ARG A 38 28.47 -8.38 1.58
CA ARG A 38 28.72 -8.60 0.13
C ARG A 38 30.16 -9.02 -0.15
N GLN A 39 31.15 -8.35 0.48
CA GLN A 39 32.55 -8.71 0.30
C GLN A 39 32.84 -10.15 0.78
N HIS A 40 32.32 -10.51 1.95
CA HIS A 40 32.43 -11.88 2.46
C HIS A 40 31.77 -12.89 1.50
N TYR A 41 30.57 -12.58 1.01
CA TYR A 41 29.89 -13.45 0.06
C TYR A 41 30.66 -13.63 -1.26
N PHE A 42 31.27 -12.57 -1.77
CA PHE A 42 32.06 -12.67 -3.00
C PHE A 42 33.42 -13.41 -2.80
N ALA A 43 34.01 -13.26 -1.62
CA ALA A 43 35.28 -13.92 -1.33
C ALA A 43 35.11 -15.42 -0.97
N GLU A 44 34.10 -15.75 -0.19
CA GLU A 44 33.97 -17.07 0.45
C GLU A 44 32.73 -17.86 -0.01
N GLY A 45 31.86 -17.26 -0.84
CA GLY A 45 30.59 -17.89 -1.26
C GLY A 45 29.60 -18.11 -0.13
N SER A 46 29.91 -17.68 1.09
CA SER A 46 29.12 -17.90 2.29
C SER A 46 28.47 -16.62 2.82
N TYR A 47 27.48 -16.78 3.69
CA TYR A 47 26.72 -15.65 4.24
C TYR A 47 27.30 -15.18 5.59
N LEU A 48 27.79 -13.93 5.62
CA LEU A 48 28.21 -13.27 6.85
C LEU A 48 26.99 -12.89 7.69
N ARG A 49 26.71 -13.64 8.76
CA ARG A 49 25.58 -13.37 9.66
C ARG A 49 25.82 -12.13 10.52
N TYR A 50 24.73 -11.61 11.09
CA TYR A 50 24.76 -10.42 11.96
C TYR A 50 25.81 -10.53 13.08
N GLU A 51 25.88 -11.68 13.75
CA GLU A 51 26.77 -11.91 14.91
C GLU A 51 28.27 -11.76 14.52
N ALA A 52 28.64 -12.29 13.35
CA ALA A 52 30.00 -12.20 12.83
C ALA A 52 30.32 -10.80 12.24
N ASN A 53 29.32 -10.09 11.71
CA ASN A 53 29.49 -8.72 11.21
C ASN A 53 29.56 -7.69 12.35
N TYR A 54 28.97 -7.96 13.50
CA TYR A 54 28.88 -7.01 14.60
C TYR A 54 30.26 -6.54 15.13
N PRO A 55 31.28 -7.41 15.38
CA PRO A 55 32.59 -6.97 15.79
C PRO A 55 33.28 -6.02 14.81
N LEU A 56 33.06 -6.20 13.50
CA LEU A 56 33.60 -5.34 12.46
C LEU A 56 32.95 -3.94 12.48
N MET A 57 31.65 -3.91 12.73
CA MET A 57 30.86 -2.69 12.68
C MET A 57 30.97 -1.81 13.93
N LYS A 58 31.11 -2.40 15.13
CA LYS A 58 31.13 -1.64 16.41
C LYS A 58 32.26 -0.62 16.51
N THR A 59 33.33 -0.78 15.72
CA THR A 59 34.48 0.13 15.65
C THR A 59 34.24 1.30 14.71
N SER A 60 33.28 1.19 13.79
CA SER A 60 32.96 2.23 12.78
C SER A 60 32.57 3.55 13.45
N LYS A 61 33.05 4.66 12.87
CA LYS A 61 32.67 6.02 13.28
C LYS A 61 31.16 6.26 13.13
N ASN A 62 30.55 5.76 12.05
CA ASN A 62 29.11 5.93 11.83
C ASN A 62 28.30 5.17 12.90
N TYR A 63 28.75 3.96 13.28
CA TYR A 63 28.13 3.18 14.35
C TYR A 63 28.17 3.93 15.67
N LYS A 64 29.34 4.43 16.09
CA LYS A 64 29.53 5.17 17.36
C LYS A 64 28.72 6.46 17.40
N ASN A 65 28.74 7.23 16.31
CA ASN A 65 28.02 8.49 16.22
C ASN A 65 26.49 8.33 16.22
N LEU A 66 25.98 7.21 15.69
CA LEU A 66 24.52 6.95 15.67
C LEU A 66 24.00 6.48 17.04
N GLY A 67 24.83 5.76 17.79
CA GLY A 67 24.46 5.09 19.04
C GLY A 67 24.07 3.62 18.81
N ALA A 68 24.46 2.79 19.78
CA ALA A 68 24.47 1.32 19.64
C ALA A 68 23.10 0.71 19.27
N ASP A 69 22.02 1.10 19.94
CA ASP A 69 20.68 0.53 19.68
C ASP A 69 20.24 0.75 18.23
N VAL A 70 20.27 1.99 17.76
CA VAL A 70 19.85 2.32 16.39
C VAL A 70 20.81 1.74 15.35
N ALA A 71 22.12 1.73 15.64
CA ALA A 71 23.13 1.18 14.74
C ALA A 71 22.94 -0.34 14.56
N GLN A 72 22.72 -1.09 15.64
CA GLN A 72 22.40 -2.51 15.59
C GLN A 72 21.13 -2.81 14.79
N GLN A 73 20.08 -1.99 14.94
CA GLN A 73 18.89 -2.16 14.12
C GLN A 73 19.15 -1.88 12.64
N SER A 74 19.97 -0.89 12.31
CA SER A 74 20.37 -0.60 10.93
C SER A 74 21.15 -1.78 10.30
N MET A 75 22.03 -2.43 11.06
CA MET A 75 22.73 -3.65 10.66
C MET A 75 21.76 -4.82 10.43
N LYS A 76 20.82 -5.03 11.37
CA LYS A 76 19.79 -6.08 11.25
C LYS A 76 18.94 -5.91 9.98
N PHE A 77 18.66 -4.68 9.54
CA PHE A 77 17.96 -4.46 8.28
C PHE A 77 18.78 -4.89 7.05
N ALA A 78 20.11 -4.73 7.06
CA ALA A 78 20.98 -5.26 6.01
C ALA A 78 21.00 -6.81 6.02
N ASP A 79 21.07 -7.39 7.21
CA ASP A 79 20.99 -8.84 7.43
C ASP A 79 19.66 -9.42 6.91
N TYR A 80 18.53 -8.81 7.24
CA TYR A 80 17.21 -9.23 6.76
C TYR A 80 17.06 -9.11 5.24
N ALA A 81 17.68 -8.10 4.63
CA ALA A 81 17.67 -7.96 3.18
C ALA A 81 18.40 -9.13 2.50
N PHE A 82 19.54 -9.57 3.04
CA PHE A 82 20.26 -10.75 2.54
C PHE A 82 19.50 -12.06 2.83
N LYS A 83 18.93 -12.22 4.01
CA LYS A 83 18.07 -13.39 4.33
C LYS A 83 16.93 -13.51 3.33
N SER A 84 16.30 -12.39 2.98
CA SER A 84 15.24 -12.36 1.96
C SER A 84 15.76 -12.75 0.57
N PHE A 85 16.95 -12.28 0.19
CA PHE A 85 17.61 -12.63 -1.06
C PHE A 85 17.86 -14.15 -1.15
N PHE A 86 18.44 -14.76 -0.12
CA PHE A 86 18.66 -16.22 -0.09
C PHE A 86 17.34 -17.01 -0.02
N GLY A 87 16.34 -16.49 0.66
CA GLY A 87 15.00 -17.08 0.64
C GLY A 87 14.40 -17.14 -0.77
N LEU A 88 14.53 -16.06 -1.53
CA LEU A 88 14.08 -16.04 -2.93
C LEU A 88 14.90 -17.00 -3.82
N LEU A 89 16.23 -17.09 -3.62
CA LEU A 89 17.06 -18.08 -4.34
C LEU A 89 16.61 -19.52 -4.06
N LYS A 90 16.27 -19.83 -2.78
CA LYS A 90 15.76 -21.16 -2.41
C LYS A 90 14.41 -21.44 -3.09
N LEU A 91 13.51 -20.47 -3.17
CA LEU A 91 12.23 -20.61 -3.88
C LEU A 91 12.45 -20.79 -5.38
N ALA A 92 13.40 -20.08 -5.98
CA ALA A 92 13.72 -20.24 -7.40
C ALA A 92 14.30 -21.63 -7.70
N LYS A 93 15.16 -22.16 -6.83
CA LYS A 93 15.68 -23.54 -6.93
C LYS A 93 14.57 -24.59 -6.91
N SER A 94 13.48 -24.34 -6.18
CA SER A 94 12.30 -25.22 -6.14
C SER A 94 11.26 -24.94 -7.23
N GLY A 95 11.57 -24.10 -8.24
CA GLY A 95 10.65 -23.75 -9.32
C GLY A 95 9.48 -22.82 -8.92
N LYS A 96 9.45 -22.36 -7.67
CA LYS A 96 8.36 -21.50 -7.15
C LYS A 96 8.55 -20.00 -7.40
N TYR A 97 9.71 -19.60 -7.92
CA TYR A 97 10.04 -18.21 -8.23
C TYR A 97 11.03 -18.13 -9.40
N GLU A 98 10.99 -17.05 -10.17
CA GLU A 98 11.81 -16.88 -11.37
C GLU A 98 13.17 -16.24 -11.03
N TYR A 99 14.28 -16.89 -11.39
CA TYR A 99 15.65 -16.42 -11.14
C TYR A 99 15.93 -15.01 -11.66
N TRP A 100 15.43 -14.68 -12.84
CA TRP A 100 15.66 -13.36 -13.45
C TRP A 100 15.02 -12.19 -12.70
N LYS A 101 14.07 -12.45 -11.81
CA LYS A 101 13.45 -11.46 -10.92
C LYS A 101 14.27 -11.19 -9.66
N ILE A 102 15.21 -12.08 -9.30
CA ILE A 102 15.99 -11.98 -8.07
C ILE A 102 17.14 -11.00 -8.26
N ARG A 103 17.29 -10.08 -7.33
CA ARG A 103 18.40 -9.12 -7.31
C ARG A 103 19.02 -9.07 -5.92
N MET A 104 20.36 -9.05 -5.89
CA MET A 104 21.09 -8.83 -4.65
C MET A 104 20.74 -7.47 -4.05
N PRO A 105 20.66 -7.34 -2.71
CA PRO A 105 20.37 -6.06 -2.06
C PRO A 105 21.33 -4.97 -2.51
N LYS A 106 20.78 -3.81 -2.88
CA LYS A 106 21.56 -2.65 -3.37
C LYS A 106 21.90 -1.70 -2.23
N TYR A 107 23.01 -0.99 -2.37
CA TYR A 107 23.33 0.13 -1.49
C TYR A 107 22.27 1.22 -1.58
N LEU A 108 21.99 1.85 -0.45
CA LEU A 108 21.19 3.07 -0.41
C LEU A 108 21.98 4.23 -1.02
N HIS A 109 21.27 5.15 -1.67
CA HIS A 109 21.91 6.28 -2.38
C HIS A 109 22.80 7.11 -1.45
N LYS A 110 23.94 7.63 -1.98
CA LYS A 110 24.93 8.41 -1.22
C LYS A 110 24.28 9.56 -0.41
N ASP A 111 23.41 10.33 -1.04
CA ASP A 111 22.73 11.47 -0.44
C ASP A 111 21.36 11.12 0.13
N GLY A 112 21.08 9.81 0.28
CA GLY A 112 19.82 9.31 0.80
C GLY A 112 19.78 9.26 2.32
N PHE A 113 18.61 8.85 2.82
CA PHE A 113 18.31 8.69 4.24
C PHE A 113 17.74 7.30 4.50
N PHE A 114 17.98 6.77 5.69
CA PHE A 114 17.35 5.54 6.12
C PHE A 114 16.58 5.76 7.43
N LYS A 115 15.60 4.90 7.69
CA LYS A 115 14.83 4.96 8.93
C LYS A 115 15.70 4.66 10.14
N ILE A 116 15.36 5.26 11.28
CA ILE A 116 15.91 4.91 12.59
C ILE A 116 14.87 4.10 13.37
N CYS A 117 15.32 3.05 14.03
CA CYS A 117 14.46 2.10 14.73
C CYS A 117 14.91 1.99 16.19
N PHE A 118 13.96 2.08 17.10
CA PHE A 118 14.14 1.93 18.55
C PHE A 118 13.33 0.72 19.01
N THR A 119 13.98 -0.24 19.68
CA THR A 119 13.35 -1.47 20.18
C THR A 119 13.01 -1.39 21.66
N GLN A 120 13.57 -0.41 22.36
CA GLN A 120 13.28 -0.12 23.76
C GLN A 120 12.75 1.31 23.86
N ALA A 121 11.44 1.47 23.74
CA ALA A 121 10.81 2.77 23.85
C ALA A 121 10.57 3.14 25.31
N GLN A 122 11.43 3.99 25.88
CA GLN A 122 11.14 4.60 27.19
C GLN A 122 10.11 5.71 27.01
N VAL A 123 8.87 5.40 27.35
CA VAL A 123 7.77 6.37 27.37
C VAL A 123 7.57 6.85 28.81
N SER A 124 7.63 8.16 29.02
CA SER A 124 7.35 8.80 30.30
C SER A 124 6.40 9.97 30.08
N ASN A 125 5.38 10.10 30.92
CA ASN A 125 4.37 11.15 30.84
C ASN A 125 3.75 11.29 29.45
N GLY A 126 3.45 10.20 28.78
CA GLY A 126 2.87 10.18 27.44
C GLY A 126 3.78 10.68 26.33
N LYS A 127 5.10 10.78 26.58
CA LYS A 127 6.10 11.21 25.60
C LYS A 127 7.20 10.16 25.44
N PHE A 128 7.62 9.97 24.20
CA PHE A 128 8.81 9.20 23.85
C PHE A 128 10.00 10.15 23.71
N ARG A 129 11.02 9.96 24.51
CA ARG A 129 12.30 10.65 24.36
C ARG A 129 13.17 9.89 23.36
N VAL A 130 13.52 10.50 22.24
CA VAL A 130 14.39 9.89 21.23
C VAL A 130 15.80 9.70 21.81
N PRO A 131 16.28 8.44 21.92
CA PRO A 131 17.64 8.17 22.35
C PRO A 131 18.67 8.69 21.34
N THR A 132 19.74 9.29 21.81
CA THR A 132 20.80 9.89 20.99
C THR A 132 22.17 9.57 21.56
N SER A 133 23.19 9.48 20.74
CA SER A 133 24.58 9.28 21.15
C SER A 133 25.11 10.47 21.96
N LYS A 134 26.26 10.29 22.63
CA LYS A 134 26.95 11.38 23.35
C LYS A 134 27.34 12.50 22.37
N GLU A 135 27.84 12.14 21.20
CA GLU A 135 28.27 13.06 20.15
C GLU A 135 27.09 13.89 19.64
N MET A 136 25.94 13.29 19.40
CA MET A 136 24.73 14.01 18.98
C MET A 136 24.25 14.98 20.07
N ARG A 137 24.27 14.58 21.33
CA ARG A 137 23.91 15.44 22.45
C ARG A 137 24.84 16.63 22.61
N SER A 138 26.15 16.40 22.52
CA SER A 138 27.14 17.47 22.59
C SER A 138 27.01 18.45 21.42
N LYS A 139 26.83 17.93 20.19
CA LYS A 139 26.75 18.73 18.97
C LYS A 139 25.52 19.64 18.91
N TYR A 140 24.35 19.11 19.26
CA TYR A 140 23.08 19.83 19.09
C TYR A 140 22.57 20.48 20.36
N ASN A 141 22.95 19.97 21.54
CA ASN A 141 22.44 20.37 22.86
C ASN A 141 20.90 20.45 22.91
N GLU A 142 20.24 19.44 22.28
CA GLU A 142 18.78 19.38 22.12
C GLU A 142 18.26 18.00 22.50
N LYS A 143 17.01 17.97 22.98
CA LYS A 143 16.26 16.74 23.24
C LYS A 143 15.07 16.69 22.28
N ILE A 144 14.78 15.54 21.73
CA ILE A 144 13.59 15.32 20.90
C ILE A 144 12.59 14.52 21.72
N LEU A 145 11.46 15.14 22.02
CA LEU A 145 10.32 14.52 22.70
C LEU A 145 9.17 14.39 21.70
N ILE A 146 8.60 13.20 21.60
CA ILE A 146 7.51 12.89 20.68
C ILE A 146 6.29 12.51 21.49
N ASP A 147 5.19 13.22 21.33
CA ASP A 147 3.92 12.92 22.00
C ASP A 147 3.39 11.58 21.47
N ILE A 148 3.13 10.66 22.39
CA ILE A 148 2.49 9.38 22.07
C ILE A 148 0.99 9.64 21.87
N PRO A 149 0.40 9.16 20.77
CA PRO A 149 -1.04 9.25 20.55
C PRO A 149 -1.84 8.72 21.74
N PRO A 150 -2.93 9.39 22.17
CA PRO A 150 -3.69 8.97 23.34
C PRO A 150 -4.06 7.49 23.34
N TYR A 151 -4.48 6.97 22.19
CA TYR A 151 -4.82 5.57 22.00
C TYR A 151 -3.69 4.57 22.31
N LEU A 152 -2.41 5.00 22.22
CA LEU A 152 -1.24 4.14 22.43
C LEU A 152 -0.62 4.25 23.82
N ARG A 153 -1.12 5.14 24.69
CA ARG A 153 -0.49 5.41 26.00
C ARG A 153 -0.53 4.19 26.92
N ASP A 154 -1.61 3.42 26.83
CA ASP A 154 -1.83 2.23 27.66
C ASP A 154 -1.50 0.93 26.91
N LYS A 155 -0.91 1.02 25.72
CA LYS A 155 -0.51 -0.14 24.92
C LYS A 155 0.97 -0.41 25.04
N LYS A 156 1.36 -1.68 24.99
CA LYS A 156 2.77 -2.08 24.93
C LYS A 156 3.35 -1.79 23.56
N ILE A 157 4.21 -0.77 23.49
CA ILE A 157 4.91 -0.39 22.28
C ILE A 157 6.21 -1.19 22.19
N ASN A 158 6.32 -2.04 21.18
CA ASN A 158 7.48 -2.90 20.98
C ASN A 158 8.59 -2.21 20.18
N GLN A 159 8.21 -1.38 19.21
CA GLN A 159 9.18 -0.66 18.38
C GLN A 159 8.63 0.72 17.98
N ILE A 160 9.52 1.68 17.88
CA ILE A 160 9.24 3.00 17.29
C ILE A 160 10.20 3.23 16.12
N HIS A 161 9.66 3.51 14.94
CA HIS A 161 10.45 3.89 13.78
C HIS A 161 10.24 5.36 13.46
N ILE A 162 11.31 6.13 13.26
CA ILE A 162 11.24 7.46 12.65
C ILE A 162 11.70 7.32 11.19
N ILE A 163 10.79 7.62 10.28
CA ILE A 163 10.94 7.34 8.86
C ILE A 163 11.09 8.67 8.10
N PRO A 164 12.24 8.93 7.47
CA PRO A 164 12.41 10.10 6.63
C PRO A 164 11.55 10.00 5.38
N LYS A 165 10.81 11.03 5.07
CA LYS A 165 9.95 11.15 3.89
C LYS A 165 10.41 12.32 3.01
N TYR A 166 10.18 12.18 1.70
CA TYR A 166 10.45 13.24 0.74
C TYR A 166 11.88 13.80 0.84
N ASN A 167 12.85 12.90 0.73
CA ASN A 167 14.27 13.21 0.85
C ASN A 167 14.62 13.88 2.20
N GLY A 168 14.08 13.35 3.30
CA GLY A 168 14.32 13.86 4.66
C GLY A 168 13.75 15.25 4.94
N LYS A 169 12.78 15.73 4.14
CA LYS A 169 12.08 17.00 4.39
C LYS A 169 11.01 16.88 5.47
N PHE A 170 10.48 15.68 5.66
CA PHE A 170 9.49 15.38 6.70
C PHE A 170 9.83 14.06 7.35
N PHE A 171 9.30 13.85 8.56
CA PHE A 171 9.42 12.61 9.29
C PHE A 171 8.04 12.06 9.64
N GLU A 172 7.90 10.75 9.53
CA GLU A 172 6.76 9.97 9.99
C GLU A 172 7.21 9.08 11.13
N VAL A 173 6.47 9.07 12.23
CA VAL A 173 6.70 8.13 13.33
C VAL A 173 5.75 6.97 13.18
N SER A 174 6.28 5.75 13.23
CA SER A 174 5.52 4.51 13.16
C SER A 174 5.72 3.73 14.45
N TYR A 175 4.63 3.49 15.18
CA TYR A 175 4.60 2.71 16.42
C TYR A 175 4.12 1.30 16.10
N MET A 176 4.89 0.30 16.52
CA MET A 176 4.49 -1.11 16.49
C MET A 176 4.13 -1.51 17.90
N PHE A 177 2.91 -1.94 18.12
CA PHE A 177 2.34 -2.18 19.43
C PHE A 177 1.51 -3.45 19.47
N GLU A 178 1.39 -4.00 20.67
CA GLU A 178 0.44 -5.07 20.94
C GLU A 178 -0.94 -4.48 21.18
N ASP A 179 -1.95 -5.11 20.63
CA ASP A 179 -3.34 -4.75 20.81
C ASP A 179 -4.17 -6.01 21.02
N GLU A 180 -5.30 -5.88 21.66
CA GLU A 180 -6.23 -6.97 21.83
C GLU A 180 -6.60 -7.60 20.50
N GLU A 181 -6.69 -8.92 20.47
CA GLU A 181 -7.23 -9.63 19.33
C GLU A 181 -8.74 -9.39 19.31
N ILE A 182 -9.23 -8.96 18.16
CA ILE A 182 -10.67 -8.86 17.92
C ILE A 182 -11.13 -10.26 17.57
N GLU A 183 -12.08 -10.81 18.32
CA GLU A 183 -12.71 -12.07 17.95
C GLU A 183 -13.40 -11.91 16.59
N PRO A 184 -13.10 -12.78 15.61
CA PRO A 184 -13.74 -12.72 14.30
C PRO A 184 -15.24 -12.91 14.42
N GLU A 185 -16.00 -12.09 13.72
CA GLU A 185 -17.45 -12.22 13.67
C GLU A 185 -17.85 -13.50 12.90
N GLN A 186 -18.89 -14.18 13.39
CA GLN A 186 -19.49 -15.33 12.71
C GLN A 186 -20.42 -14.84 11.61
N LEU A 187 -19.85 -14.50 10.46
CA LEU A 187 -20.59 -13.99 9.30
C LEU A 187 -21.04 -15.14 8.38
N ASP A 188 -22.17 -14.92 7.71
CA ASP A 188 -22.78 -15.87 6.79
C ASP A 188 -21.92 -16.10 5.55
N LYS A 189 -21.35 -17.29 5.43
CA LYS A 189 -20.50 -17.70 4.31
C LYS A 189 -21.27 -18.02 3.02
N SER A 190 -22.61 -18.08 3.06
CA SER A 190 -23.46 -18.18 1.86
C SER A 190 -23.62 -16.80 1.18
N LYS A 191 -23.26 -15.71 1.86
CA LYS A 191 -23.33 -14.35 1.36
C LYS A 191 -21.95 -13.84 0.91
N ALA A 192 -21.94 -13.16 -0.23
CA ALA A 192 -20.73 -12.58 -0.80
C ALA A 192 -20.97 -11.21 -1.42
N LEU A 193 -19.92 -10.37 -1.36
CA LEU A 193 -19.85 -9.08 -2.02
C LEU A 193 -18.83 -9.15 -3.16
N GLY A 194 -19.29 -8.98 -4.41
CA GLY A 194 -18.44 -8.78 -5.59
C GLY A 194 -18.03 -7.31 -5.71
N VAL A 195 -16.76 -7.06 -6.04
CA VAL A 195 -16.19 -5.70 -6.12
C VAL A 195 -15.41 -5.54 -7.42
N ASP A 196 -15.86 -4.62 -8.27
CA ASP A 196 -15.15 -4.14 -9.46
C ASP A 196 -14.48 -2.80 -9.18
N LEU A 197 -13.19 -2.66 -9.54
CA LEU A 197 -12.38 -1.47 -9.27
C LEU A 197 -12.23 -0.60 -10.52
N GLY A 198 -12.59 0.68 -10.40
CA GLY A 198 -12.58 1.61 -11.53
C GLY A 198 -12.05 3.01 -11.21
N ILE A 199 -12.02 3.89 -12.23
CA ILE A 199 -11.50 5.27 -12.11
C ILE A 199 -12.56 6.24 -11.59
N ASN A 200 -13.73 6.28 -12.22
CA ASN A 200 -14.82 7.19 -11.86
C ASN A 200 -15.68 6.63 -10.71
N ASN A 201 -15.82 5.34 -10.71
CA ASN A 201 -16.35 4.51 -9.63
C ASN A 201 -15.15 3.79 -9.05
N LEU A 202 -14.68 4.19 -7.86
CA LEU A 202 -13.49 3.59 -7.25
C LEU A 202 -13.71 2.11 -6.95
N ALA A 203 -14.90 1.76 -6.49
CA ALA A 203 -15.34 0.39 -6.31
C ALA A 203 -16.84 0.32 -6.58
N THR A 204 -17.26 -0.58 -7.45
CA THR A 204 -18.67 -0.96 -7.64
C THR A 204 -18.87 -2.28 -6.93
N CYS A 205 -19.79 -2.30 -5.97
CA CYS A 205 -20.03 -3.41 -5.06
C CYS A 205 -21.43 -3.98 -5.27
N VAL A 206 -21.57 -5.29 -5.32
CA VAL A 206 -22.85 -5.99 -5.45
C VAL A 206 -22.86 -7.27 -4.61
N THR A 207 -23.97 -7.52 -3.93
CA THR A 207 -24.18 -8.76 -3.18
C THR A 207 -24.79 -9.84 -4.10
N ASN A 208 -24.68 -11.11 -3.71
CA ASN A 208 -25.41 -12.21 -4.37
C ASN A 208 -26.94 -12.11 -4.24
N GLU A 209 -27.46 -11.20 -3.39
CA GLU A 209 -28.89 -10.85 -3.29
C GLU A 209 -29.30 -9.69 -4.23
N GLY A 210 -28.34 -9.07 -4.95
CA GLY A 210 -28.59 -7.97 -5.88
C GLY A 210 -28.56 -6.57 -5.25
N LYS A 211 -28.31 -6.43 -3.95
CA LYS A 211 -28.08 -5.12 -3.32
C LYS A 211 -26.74 -4.55 -3.80
N SER A 212 -26.69 -3.27 -4.17
CA SER A 212 -25.49 -2.70 -4.78
C SER A 212 -25.21 -1.26 -4.36
N PHE A 213 -23.93 -0.90 -4.34
CA PHE A 213 -23.48 0.46 -4.10
C PHE A 213 -22.16 0.77 -4.83
N ILE A 214 -21.88 2.04 -5.00
CA ILE A 214 -20.66 2.54 -5.63
C ILE A 214 -19.93 3.46 -4.68
N ILE A 215 -18.64 3.20 -4.45
CA ILE A 215 -17.74 4.17 -3.84
C ILE A 215 -17.28 5.15 -4.92
N ASP A 216 -17.58 6.44 -4.75
CA ASP A 216 -17.28 7.46 -5.75
C ASP A 216 -15.77 7.65 -5.96
N GLY A 217 -15.29 7.65 -7.20
CA GLY A 217 -13.89 7.90 -7.56
C GLY A 217 -13.60 9.33 -8.00
N LYS A 218 -14.64 10.17 -8.21
CA LYS A 218 -14.48 11.53 -8.77
C LYS A 218 -13.66 12.45 -7.87
N LYS A 219 -13.76 12.29 -6.52
CA LYS A 219 -12.97 13.06 -5.57
C LYS A 219 -11.47 12.78 -5.68
N LEU A 220 -11.08 11.50 -5.84
CA LEU A 220 -9.68 11.13 -6.08
C LEU A 220 -9.16 11.74 -7.38
N LYS A 221 -9.97 11.67 -8.42
CA LYS A 221 -9.66 12.30 -9.71
C LYS A 221 -9.43 13.79 -9.56
N SER A 222 -10.30 14.50 -8.85
CA SER A 222 -10.16 15.94 -8.56
C SER A 222 -8.89 16.26 -7.79
N ILE A 223 -8.55 15.48 -6.72
CA ILE A 223 -7.33 15.62 -5.95
C ILE A 223 -6.09 15.48 -6.86
N ASN A 224 -6.08 14.46 -7.71
CA ASN A 224 -4.97 14.20 -8.64
C ASN A 224 -4.85 15.26 -9.73
N GLN A 225 -5.95 15.75 -10.27
CA GLN A 225 -5.98 16.83 -11.28
C GLN A 225 -5.43 18.13 -10.70
N TRP A 226 -5.89 18.52 -9.51
CA TRP A 226 -5.37 19.68 -8.80
C TRP A 226 -3.85 19.56 -8.58
N TYR A 227 -3.42 18.42 -8.08
CA TYR A 227 -2.00 18.16 -7.82
C TYR A 227 -1.16 18.27 -9.10
N ASN A 228 -1.58 17.65 -10.18
CA ASN A 228 -0.85 17.70 -11.45
C ASN A 228 -0.75 19.11 -12.01
N LYS A 229 -1.86 19.88 -11.96
CA LYS A 229 -1.90 21.29 -12.41
C LYS A 229 -0.94 22.16 -11.60
N GLU A 230 -0.98 22.02 -10.26
CA GLU A 230 -0.13 22.82 -9.38
C GLU A 230 1.35 22.39 -9.47
N LEU A 231 1.62 21.09 -9.60
CA LEU A 231 2.98 20.59 -9.81
C LEU A 231 3.58 21.10 -11.12
N ALA A 232 2.82 21.08 -12.21
CA ALA A 232 3.25 21.60 -13.51
C ALA A 232 3.55 23.10 -13.43
N ARG A 233 2.67 23.89 -12.79
CA ARG A 233 2.89 25.33 -12.57
C ARG A 233 4.18 25.60 -11.78
N LEU A 234 4.41 24.88 -10.69
CA LEU A 234 5.63 25.03 -9.88
C LEU A 234 6.87 24.55 -10.64
N SER A 235 6.76 23.53 -11.48
CA SER A 235 7.88 23.07 -12.30
C SER A 235 8.26 24.12 -13.34
N SER A 236 7.30 24.72 -14.03
CA SER A 236 7.57 25.81 -15.00
C SER A 236 8.28 27.00 -14.37
N ILE A 237 7.87 27.44 -13.15
CA ILE A 237 8.54 28.51 -12.40
C ILE A 237 9.98 28.12 -12.06
N LYS A 238 10.15 26.89 -11.51
CA LYS A 238 11.45 26.35 -11.13
C LYS A 238 12.42 26.28 -12.33
N ASP A 239 11.94 25.84 -13.48
CA ASP A 239 12.75 25.67 -14.69
C ASP A 239 13.23 27.03 -15.23
N LYS A 240 12.37 28.08 -15.17
CA LYS A 240 12.75 29.46 -15.47
C LYS A 240 13.81 30.03 -14.51
N GLN A 241 13.84 29.56 -13.27
CA GLN A 241 14.82 29.94 -12.25
C GLN A 241 16.04 29.02 -12.21
N HIS A 242 16.16 28.06 -13.14
CA HIS A 242 17.25 27.08 -13.21
C HIS A 242 17.47 26.27 -11.92
N ILE A 243 16.42 26.10 -11.09
CA ILE A 243 16.49 25.35 -9.83
C ILE A 243 16.44 23.86 -10.13
N LYS A 244 17.47 23.10 -9.71
CA LYS A 244 17.51 21.63 -9.82
C LYS A 244 16.77 20.97 -8.67
N GLY A 245 16.15 19.81 -8.94
CA GLY A 245 15.45 19.00 -7.93
C GLY A 245 14.07 19.56 -7.52
N TYR A 246 13.49 19.01 -6.47
CA TYR A 246 12.19 19.41 -5.92
C TYR A 246 12.33 20.56 -4.93
N THR A 247 11.48 21.59 -5.08
CA THR A 247 11.37 22.69 -4.12
C THR A 247 10.60 22.27 -2.86
N ASN A 248 10.73 23.01 -1.76
CA ASN A 248 9.97 22.77 -0.53
C ASN A 248 8.46 22.81 -0.79
N LYS A 249 7.99 23.73 -1.64
CA LYS A 249 6.57 23.84 -2.01
C LYS A 249 6.07 22.61 -2.77
N GLN A 250 6.87 22.07 -3.70
CA GLN A 250 6.55 20.83 -4.41
C GLN A 250 6.46 19.64 -3.44
N TYR A 251 7.36 19.53 -2.46
CA TYR A 251 7.26 18.50 -1.41
C TYR A 251 6.01 18.64 -0.55
N LEU A 252 5.63 19.88 -0.17
CA LEU A 252 4.42 20.13 0.61
C LEU A 252 3.14 19.73 -0.11
N ILE A 253 2.98 20.12 -1.38
CA ILE A 253 1.80 19.74 -2.16
C ILE A 253 1.74 18.22 -2.40
N THR A 254 2.89 17.59 -2.63
CA THR A 254 2.99 16.13 -2.79
C THR A 254 2.57 15.41 -1.50
N LYS A 255 3.06 15.86 -0.33
CA LYS A 255 2.65 15.35 0.97
C LYS A 255 1.15 15.51 1.19
N LYS A 256 0.60 16.71 0.92
CA LYS A 256 -0.83 17.02 1.06
C LYS A 256 -1.69 16.09 0.18
N ARG A 257 -1.30 15.92 -1.09
CA ARG A 257 -1.97 15.01 -2.01
C ARG A 257 -1.93 13.58 -1.51
N ASN A 258 -0.76 13.07 -1.15
CA ASN A 258 -0.59 11.68 -0.72
C ASN A 258 -1.40 11.38 0.55
N ASN A 259 -1.40 12.27 1.53
CA ASN A 259 -2.21 12.11 2.75
C ASN A 259 -3.71 12.05 2.43
N ARG A 260 -4.21 12.93 1.54
CA ARG A 260 -5.62 12.93 1.11
C ARG A 260 -6.00 11.63 0.41
N VAL A 261 -5.15 11.15 -0.50
CA VAL A 261 -5.39 9.89 -1.22
C VAL A 261 -5.36 8.70 -0.26
N GLN A 262 -4.38 8.62 0.65
CA GLN A 262 -4.31 7.56 1.65
C GLN A 262 -5.54 7.53 2.56
N ASN A 263 -5.98 8.70 3.03
CA ASN A 263 -7.21 8.79 3.84
C ASN A 263 -8.42 8.30 3.06
N TYR A 264 -8.55 8.71 1.80
CA TYR A 264 -9.66 8.27 0.95
C TYR A 264 -9.67 6.74 0.76
N MET A 265 -8.49 6.13 0.51
CA MET A 265 -8.36 4.65 0.41
C MET A 265 -8.75 3.96 1.72
N TYR A 266 -8.31 4.51 2.85
CA TYR A 266 -8.64 3.95 4.17
C TYR A 266 -10.14 3.99 4.45
N CYS A 267 -10.77 5.16 4.28
CA CYS A 267 -12.19 5.31 4.49
C CYS A 267 -13.03 4.46 3.53
N SER A 268 -12.57 4.34 2.26
CA SER A 268 -13.23 3.47 1.27
C SER A 268 -13.18 1.99 1.67
N ALA A 269 -12.01 1.50 2.07
CA ALA A 269 -11.84 0.11 2.53
C ALA A 269 -12.73 -0.17 3.76
N LYS A 270 -12.71 0.74 4.75
CA LYS A 270 -13.54 0.62 5.96
C LYS A 270 -15.03 0.61 5.62
N LYS A 271 -15.50 1.47 4.67
CA LYS A 271 -16.90 1.50 4.26
C LYS A 271 -17.34 0.20 3.60
N ILE A 272 -16.50 -0.40 2.75
CA ILE A 272 -16.79 -1.68 2.10
C ILE A 272 -16.89 -2.80 3.14
N VAL A 273 -15.92 -2.90 4.05
CA VAL A 273 -15.90 -3.96 5.07
C VAL A 273 -17.01 -3.79 6.09
N ASN A 274 -17.28 -2.57 6.57
CA ASN A 274 -18.40 -2.30 7.47
C ASN A 274 -19.75 -2.69 6.82
N TYR A 275 -19.92 -2.43 5.52
CA TYR A 275 -21.13 -2.87 4.82
C TYR A 275 -21.29 -4.40 4.88
N CYS A 276 -20.22 -5.16 4.79
CA CYS A 276 -20.27 -6.61 4.93
C CYS A 276 -20.67 -7.03 6.34
N ILE A 277 -20.10 -6.40 7.37
CA ILE A 277 -20.43 -6.65 8.77
C ILE A 277 -21.93 -6.33 9.03
N ASP A 278 -22.35 -5.12 8.66
CA ASP A 278 -23.72 -4.62 8.85
C ASP A 278 -24.79 -5.50 8.15
N ASN A 279 -24.43 -6.24 7.09
CA ASN A 279 -25.32 -7.10 6.30
C ASN A 279 -25.01 -8.60 6.46
N ASN A 280 -24.21 -8.99 7.44
CA ASN A 280 -23.84 -10.38 7.72
C ASN A 280 -23.25 -11.11 6.50
N ILE A 281 -22.31 -10.45 5.78
CA ILE A 281 -21.67 -10.99 4.57
C ILE A 281 -20.30 -11.56 4.92
N GLY A 282 -20.13 -12.87 4.74
CA GLY A 282 -18.91 -13.60 5.12
C GLY A 282 -17.81 -13.64 4.06
N ASN A 283 -18.05 -13.15 2.83
CA ASN A 283 -17.07 -13.21 1.75
C ASN A 283 -16.99 -11.90 0.96
N ILE A 284 -15.77 -11.52 0.56
CA ILE A 284 -15.52 -10.43 -0.40
C ILE A 284 -14.70 -10.99 -1.56
N VAL A 285 -15.20 -10.79 -2.79
CA VAL A 285 -14.52 -11.15 -4.03
C VAL A 285 -14.15 -9.89 -4.79
N ILE A 286 -12.86 -9.62 -4.98
CA ILE A 286 -12.38 -8.44 -5.70
C ILE A 286 -11.75 -8.85 -7.03
N GLY A 287 -12.14 -8.17 -8.10
CA GLY A 287 -11.53 -8.31 -9.41
C GLY A 287 -10.04 -7.95 -9.38
N TYR A 288 -9.25 -8.76 -10.08
CA TYR A 288 -7.83 -8.56 -10.18
C TYR A 288 -7.33 -8.96 -11.58
N ASN A 289 -6.40 -8.16 -12.10
CA ASN A 289 -5.72 -8.46 -13.37
C ASN A 289 -4.21 -8.26 -13.16
N ASP A 290 -3.42 -9.27 -13.48
CA ASP A 290 -1.96 -9.19 -13.45
C ASP A 290 -1.49 -8.15 -14.47
N GLY A 291 -0.70 -7.17 -14.00
CA GLY A 291 -0.21 -6.10 -14.88
C GLY A 291 -1.17 -4.95 -15.13
N PHE A 292 -2.36 -4.93 -14.50
CA PHE A 292 -3.40 -3.92 -14.67
C PHE A 292 -2.92 -2.45 -14.63
N GLN A 293 -1.83 -2.16 -13.91
CA GLN A 293 -1.21 -0.83 -13.86
C GLN A 293 0.12 -0.73 -14.62
N HIS A 294 0.61 -1.83 -15.20
CA HIS A 294 1.82 -1.84 -16.01
C HIS A 294 1.44 -1.69 -17.50
N ASN A 295 1.87 -0.58 -18.11
CA ASN A 295 1.58 -0.23 -19.51
C ASN A 295 0.09 -0.29 -19.92
N PRO A 296 -0.81 0.37 -19.18
CA PRO A 296 -2.21 0.36 -19.54
C PRO A 296 -2.39 1.08 -20.90
N ASN A 297 -3.05 0.43 -21.84
CA ASN A 297 -3.34 1.01 -23.18
C ASN A 297 -4.71 1.73 -23.18
N LEU A 298 -4.87 2.73 -22.31
CA LEU A 298 -6.11 3.50 -22.15
C LEU A 298 -6.04 4.92 -22.78
N GLY A 299 -4.95 5.21 -23.50
CA GLY A 299 -4.61 6.55 -23.98
C GLY A 299 -3.96 7.42 -22.90
N LYS A 300 -3.12 8.39 -23.31
CA LYS A 300 -2.22 9.20 -22.44
C LYS A 300 -2.92 9.79 -21.21
N VAL A 301 -4.09 10.40 -21.39
CA VAL A 301 -4.84 11.07 -20.30
C VAL A 301 -5.45 10.06 -19.31
N ASN A 302 -5.98 8.95 -19.79
CA ASN A 302 -6.56 7.92 -18.93
C ASN A 302 -5.48 7.13 -18.19
N ASN A 303 -4.36 6.83 -18.87
CA ASN A 303 -3.21 6.19 -18.23
C ASN A 303 -2.70 7.01 -17.05
N GLN A 304 -2.54 8.32 -17.20
CA GLN A 304 -2.12 9.19 -16.09
C GLN A 304 -3.11 9.15 -14.93
N LYS A 305 -4.41 9.17 -15.19
CA LYS A 305 -5.45 9.10 -14.15
C LYS A 305 -5.44 7.77 -13.42
N PHE A 306 -5.29 6.68 -14.18
CA PHE A 306 -5.34 5.32 -13.70
C PHE A 306 -4.15 4.97 -12.81
N VAL A 307 -2.93 5.26 -13.27
CA VAL A 307 -1.68 4.99 -12.52
C VAL A 307 -1.60 5.74 -11.19
N MET A 308 -2.28 6.88 -11.07
CA MET A 308 -2.28 7.69 -9.85
C MET A 308 -3.22 7.18 -8.74
N ILE A 309 -4.05 6.16 -9.00
CA ILE A 309 -4.93 5.55 -7.98
C ILE A 309 -4.21 4.34 -7.40
N PRO A 310 -3.92 4.29 -6.08
CA PRO A 310 -3.19 3.18 -5.48
C PRO A 310 -4.12 1.97 -5.18
N TYR A 311 -4.62 1.29 -6.21
CA TYR A 311 -5.52 0.12 -6.07
C TYR A 311 -4.92 -1.00 -5.21
N ARG A 312 -3.61 -1.24 -5.33
CA ARG A 312 -2.93 -2.23 -4.48
C ARG A 312 -3.07 -1.88 -3.00
N GLN A 313 -2.98 -0.58 -2.65
CA GLN A 313 -3.16 -0.13 -1.28
C GLN A 313 -4.60 -0.33 -0.79
N LEU A 314 -5.60 -0.08 -1.66
CA LEU A 314 -7.00 -0.32 -1.35
C LEU A 314 -7.24 -1.82 -1.08
N LYS A 315 -6.79 -2.69 -1.99
CA LYS A 315 -6.92 -4.15 -1.84
C LYS A 315 -6.26 -4.67 -0.56
N SER A 316 -5.00 -4.31 -0.30
CA SER A 316 -4.31 -4.72 0.93
C SER A 316 -4.99 -4.20 2.21
N ARG A 317 -5.67 -3.05 2.14
CA ARG A 317 -6.45 -2.52 3.27
C ARG A 317 -7.71 -3.31 3.51
N ILE A 318 -8.44 -3.65 2.45
CA ILE A 318 -9.64 -4.50 2.53
C ILE A 318 -9.25 -5.87 3.08
N GLU A 319 -8.22 -6.50 2.52
CA GLU A 319 -7.70 -7.79 2.97
C GLU A 319 -7.34 -7.78 4.46
N TYR A 320 -6.62 -6.75 4.92
CA TYR A 320 -6.29 -6.59 6.33
C TYR A 320 -7.54 -6.50 7.21
N LEU A 321 -8.52 -5.71 6.81
CA LEU A 321 -9.78 -5.59 7.57
C LEU A 321 -10.61 -6.87 7.52
N CYS A 322 -10.64 -7.57 6.38
CA CYS A 322 -11.28 -8.88 6.25
C CYS A 322 -10.69 -9.89 7.24
N ASN A 323 -9.36 -9.98 7.30
CA ASN A 323 -8.68 -10.85 8.26
C ASN A 323 -8.99 -10.49 9.71
N LEU A 324 -9.17 -9.19 10.00
CA LEU A 324 -9.50 -8.72 11.35
C LEU A 324 -10.92 -9.11 11.80
N TYR A 325 -11.89 -9.12 10.87
CA TYR A 325 -13.30 -9.37 11.14
C TYR A 325 -13.79 -10.74 10.68
N GLY A 326 -12.92 -11.67 10.30
CA GLY A 326 -13.31 -13.03 9.91
C GLY A 326 -14.00 -13.14 8.54
N ILE A 327 -13.87 -12.13 7.67
CA ILE A 327 -14.38 -12.14 6.30
C ILE A 327 -13.38 -12.87 5.41
N LYS A 328 -13.84 -13.79 4.56
CA LYS A 328 -12.99 -14.44 3.57
C LYS A 328 -12.73 -13.48 2.40
N PHE A 329 -11.45 -13.14 2.15
CA PHE A 329 -11.02 -12.28 1.06
C PHE A 329 -10.52 -13.11 -0.11
N ILE A 330 -11.05 -12.85 -1.33
CA ILE A 330 -10.70 -13.57 -2.55
C ILE A 330 -10.38 -12.57 -3.64
N GLN A 331 -9.26 -12.78 -4.33
CA GLN A 331 -8.91 -12.07 -5.56
C GLN A 331 -9.28 -12.97 -6.75
N GLN A 332 -10.20 -12.48 -7.59
CA GLN A 332 -10.68 -13.19 -8.77
C GLN A 332 -10.12 -12.56 -10.04
N GLU A 333 -9.56 -13.37 -10.91
CA GLU A 333 -9.13 -12.94 -12.24
C GLU A 333 -10.34 -12.40 -13.02
N GLU A 334 -10.22 -11.18 -13.61
CA GLU A 334 -11.34 -10.39 -14.14
C GLU A 334 -11.39 -10.30 -15.68
N SER A 335 -10.65 -11.15 -16.43
CA SER A 335 -10.71 -11.12 -17.88
C SER A 335 -12.14 -11.34 -18.38
N TYR A 336 -12.54 -10.49 -19.33
CA TYR A 336 -13.84 -10.48 -19.99
C TYR A 336 -15.05 -10.13 -19.10
N THR A 337 -14.92 -9.93 -17.81
CA THR A 337 -16.05 -9.62 -16.91
C THR A 337 -16.80 -8.33 -17.28
N SER A 338 -16.13 -7.36 -17.88
CA SER A 338 -16.76 -6.12 -18.36
C SER A 338 -17.43 -6.26 -19.74
N LYS A 339 -17.14 -7.34 -20.49
CA LYS A 339 -17.69 -7.62 -21.82
C LYS A 339 -18.84 -8.61 -21.80
N ALA A 340 -18.70 -9.66 -21.00
CA ALA A 340 -19.70 -10.73 -20.88
C ALA A 340 -20.97 -10.18 -20.20
N SER A 341 -22.13 -10.62 -20.69
CA SER A 341 -23.41 -10.32 -20.06
C SER A 341 -23.69 -11.26 -18.91
N PHE A 342 -23.94 -10.69 -17.74
CA PHE A 342 -24.27 -11.47 -16.53
C PHE A 342 -25.63 -12.14 -16.68
N PHE A 343 -26.66 -11.41 -17.14
CA PHE A 343 -28.02 -11.91 -17.25
C PHE A 343 -28.25 -12.85 -18.44
N ASP A 344 -27.45 -12.73 -19.49
CA ASP A 344 -27.47 -13.66 -20.62
C ASP A 344 -26.56 -14.89 -20.37
N ASN A 345 -25.92 -14.96 -19.23
CA ASN A 345 -25.04 -16.05 -18.79
C ASN A 345 -23.88 -16.36 -19.76
N ASP A 346 -23.32 -15.31 -20.40
CA ASP A 346 -22.19 -15.46 -21.32
C ASP A 346 -21.01 -16.21 -20.68
N GLU A 347 -20.34 -17.08 -21.42
CA GLU A 347 -19.08 -17.69 -20.98
C GLU A 347 -17.96 -16.67 -20.87
N MET A 348 -17.15 -16.82 -19.84
CA MET A 348 -15.98 -15.98 -19.58
C MET A 348 -14.71 -16.83 -19.61
N PRO A 349 -14.03 -16.94 -20.76
CA PRO A 349 -12.78 -17.67 -20.82
C PRO A 349 -11.69 -17.02 -19.98
N LYS A 350 -10.64 -17.76 -19.66
CA LYS A 350 -9.41 -17.18 -19.13
C LYS A 350 -8.69 -16.45 -20.25
N TRP A 351 -8.05 -15.32 -19.94
CA TRP A 351 -7.28 -14.61 -20.94
C TRP A 351 -6.05 -15.41 -21.37
N ASP A 352 -5.91 -15.59 -22.69
CA ASP A 352 -4.77 -16.23 -23.31
C ASP A 352 -4.02 -15.22 -24.18
N PRO A 353 -2.72 -14.93 -23.93
CA PRO A 353 -1.92 -14.04 -24.75
C PRO A 353 -1.82 -14.49 -26.22
N GLN A 354 -1.91 -15.79 -26.47
CA GLN A 354 -1.81 -16.39 -27.82
C GLN A 354 -3.14 -16.30 -28.59
N ASN A 355 -4.27 -16.16 -27.86
CA ASN A 355 -5.60 -16.01 -28.45
C ASN A 355 -6.42 -14.92 -27.74
N PRO A 356 -6.08 -13.64 -27.92
CA PRO A 356 -6.67 -12.52 -27.16
C PRO A 356 -8.13 -12.17 -27.53
N LYS A 357 -8.71 -12.79 -28.56
CA LYS A 357 -10.07 -12.52 -29.05
C LYS A 357 -11.08 -13.61 -28.70
N GLN A 358 -10.86 -14.41 -27.69
CA GLN A 358 -11.79 -15.45 -27.26
C GLN A 358 -13.09 -14.86 -26.69
N GLY A 359 -14.22 -15.37 -27.21
CA GLY A 359 -15.57 -15.15 -26.70
C GLY A 359 -16.44 -14.25 -27.58
N THR A 360 -17.60 -14.75 -27.91
CA THR A 360 -18.77 -13.99 -28.40
C THR A 360 -19.62 -13.63 -27.19
N PHE A 361 -20.04 -12.39 -27.10
CA PHE A 361 -20.85 -11.90 -25.97
C PHE A 361 -22.19 -11.40 -26.51
N SER A 362 -23.28 -11.81 -25.84
CA SER A 362 -24.65 -11.53 -26.26
C SER A 362 -25.09 -10.09 -25.96
N GLY A 363 -24.53 -9.48 -24.93
CA GLY A 363 -24.78 -8.09 -24.58
C GLY A 363 -23.66 -7.14 -25.00
N SER A 364 -23.88 -5.84 -24.86
CA SER A 364 -22.87 -4.82 -25.21
C SER A 364 -22.94 -3.58 -24.32
N ARG A 365 -21.81 -2.91 -24.22
CA ARG A 365 -21.71 -1.60 -23.53
C ARG A 365 -22.15 -0.52 -24.49
N ILE A 366 -23.37 0.04 -24.31
CA ILE A 366 -23.95 1.06 -25.20
C ILE A 366 -23.47 2.47 -24.89
N SER A 367 -23.04 2.72 -23.65
CA SER A 367 -22.40 3.98 -23.23
C SER A 367 -21.40 3.72 -22.12
N ARG A 368 -20.69 4.76 -21.68
CA ARG A 368 -19.66 4.60 -20.63
C ARG A 368 -20.18 4.01 -19.32
N GLY A 369 -21.43 4.23 -18.97
CA GLY A 369 -22.02 3.78 -17.70
C GLY A 369 -23.14 2.76 -17.86
N GLN A 370 -23.47 2.34 -19.09
CA GLN A 370 -24.63 1.50 -19.39
C GLN A 370 -24.25 0.28 -20.21
N TYR A 371 -24.78 -0.84 -19.79
CA TYR A 371 -24.67 -2.14 -20.45
C TYR A 371 -26.08 -2.58 -20.85
N LYS A 372 -26.24 -3.14 -22.05
CA LYS A 372 -27.48 -3.66 -22.60
C LYS A 372 -27.35 -5.16 -22.84
N THR A 373 -28.27 -5.96 -22.32
CA THR A 373 -28.36 -7.40 -22.53
C THR A 373 -28.94 -7.72 -23.91
N SER A 374 -28.90 -8.98 -24.34
CA SER A 374 -29.56 -9.46 -25.57
C SER A 374 -31.07 -9.21 -25.57
N THR A 375 -31.71 -9.31 -24.40
CA THR A 375 -33.14 -9.07 -24.22
C THR A 375 -33.53 -7.58 -24.21
N GLY A 376 -32.54 -6.67 -24.29
CA GLY A 376 -32.78 -5.22 -24.27
C GLY A 376 -32.74 -4.57 -22.90
N TYR A 377 -32.60 -5.32 -21.79
CA TYR A 377 -32.48 -4.75 -20.45
C TYR A 377 -31.20 -3.93 -20.31
N THR A 378 -31.33 -2.71 -19.76
CA THR A 378 -30.22 -1.78 -19.63
C THR A 378 -29.94 -1.46 -18.18
N PHE A 379 -28.70 -1.64 -17.74
CA PHE A 379 -28.28 -1.40 -16.35
C PHE A 379 -26.84 -0.86 -16.29
N ASN A 380 -26.34 -0.62 -15.07
CA ASN A 380 -25.02 -0.06 -14.88
C ASN A 380 -23.89 -1.03 -15.35
N ALA A 381 -23.03 -0.55 -16.25
CA ALA A 381 -21.98 -1.38 -16.85
C ALA A 381 -20.89 -1.85 -15.87
N ASP A 382 -20.57 -1.05 -14.82
CA ASP A 382 -19.59 -1.45 -13.80
C ASP A 382 -20.23 -2.45 -12.83
N LEU A 383 -21.56 -2.41 -12.69
CA LEU A 383 -22.30 -3.43 -11.94
C LEU A 383 -22.32 -4.79 -12.66
N ASN A 384 -22.43 -4.79 -14.00
CA ASN A 384 -22.22 -6.00 -14.80
C ASN A 384 -20.86 -6.62 -14.55
N GLY A 385 -19.80 -5.81 -14.50
CA GLY A 385 -18.44 -6.26 -14.16
C GLY A 385 -18.37 -6.90 -12.78
N ALA A 386 -18.93 -6.25 -11.77
CA ALA A 386 -18.91 -6.74 -10.39
C ALA A 386 -19.70 -8.07 -10.22
N LEU A 387 -20.85 -8.21 -10.89
CA LEU A 387 -21.63 -9.43 -10.93
C LEU A 387 -20.87 -10.58 -11.61
N ASN A 388 -20.20 -10.30 -12.71
CA ASN A 388 -19.39 -11.28 -13.42
C ASN A 388 -18.15 -11.71 -12.63
N ILE A 389 -17.52 -10.80 -11.88
CA ILE A 389 -16.44 -11.13 -10.94
C ILE A 389 -16.95 -12.10 -9.89
N LEU A 390 -18.12 -11.83 -9.32
CA LEU A 390 -18.74 -12.70 -8.32
C LEU A 390 -19.11 -14.07 -8.92
N ARG A 391 -19.72 -14.10 -10.11
CA ARG A 391 -20.05 -15.33 -10.84
C ARG A 391 -18.81 -16.18 -11.15
N LYS A 392 -17.75 -15.55 -11.64
CA LYS A 392 -16.49 -16.24 -12.01
C LYS A 392 -15.78 -16.88 -10.81
N SER A 393 -16.05 -16.39 -9.59
CA SER A 393 -15.50 -16.97 -8.38
C SER A 393 -16.10 -18.30 -7.97
N ASN A 394 -17.28 -18.65 -8.49
CA ASN A 394 -18.05 -19.85 -8.15
C ASN A 394 -18.22 -20.07 -6.63
N LEU A 395 -18.24 -18.97 -5.87
CA LEU A 395 -18.28 -19.04 -4.41
C LEU A 395 -19.69 -19.12 -3.81
N VAL A 396 -20.64 -18.48 -4.47
CA VAL A 396 -22.03 -18.37 -4.01
C VAL A 396 -23.00 -18.60 -5.17
N ASP A 397 -24.20 -19.04 -4.86
CA ASP A 397 -25.27 -19.19 -5.86
C ASP A 397 -25.81 -17.84 -6.30
N LEU A 398 -25.97 -17.68 -7.62
CA LEU A 398 -26.49 -16.48 -8.28
C LEU A 398 -27.70 -16.77 -9.16
N ILE A 399 -28.19 -18.03 -9.16
CA ILE A 399 -29.31 -18.49 -10.02
C ILE A 399 -30.56 -17.66 -9.78
N VAL A 400 -30.88 -17.38 -8.53
CA VAL A 400 -32.07 -16.57 -8.18
C VAL A 400 -31.96 -15.15 -8.75
N LEU A 401 -30.76 -14.53 -8.67
CA LEU A 401 -30.53 -13.20 -9.23
C LEU A 401 -30.56 -13.20 -10.76
N GLN A 402 -30.00 -14.23 -11.40
CA GLN A 402 -30.06 -14.38 -12.84
C GLN A 402 -31.50 -14.58 -13.36
N ARG A 403 -32.30 -15.42 -12.69
CA ARG A 403 -33.72 -15.63 -13.02
C ARG A 403 -34.58 -14.39 -12.83
N ARG A 404 -34.25 -13.55 -11.87
CA ARG A 404 -34.90 -12.26 -11.65
C ARG A 404 -34.76 -11.32 -12.85
N GLY A 405 -33.64 -11.43 -13.61
CA GLY A 405 -33.39 -10.68 -14.84
C GLY A 405 -33.10 -9.19 -14.65
N GLU A 406 -33.07 -8.71 -13.40
CA GLU A 406 -32.86 -7.29 -13.08
C GLU A 406 -32.07 -7.09 -11.78
N VAL A 407 -31.49 -5.91 -11.62
CA VAL A 407 -30.79 -5.48 -10.43
C VAL A 407 -31.05 -4.00 -10.17
N ASN A 408 -31.16 -3.62 -8.91
CA ASN A 408 -31.40 -2.24 -8.52
C ASN A 408 -30.26 -1.31 -8.92
N SER A 409 -30.58 -0.04 -9.23
CA SER A 409 -29.56 0.99 -9.46
C SER A 409 -28.67 1.14 -8.20
N PRO A 410 -27.34 1.19 -8.37
CA PRO A 410 -26.44 1.21 -7.23
C PRO A 410 -26.47 2.56 -6.50
N LEU A 411 -26.51 2.51 -5.16
CA LEU A 411 -26.41 3.68 -4.31
C LEU A 411 -24.99 4.28 -4.39
N ARG A 412 -24.86 5.55 -4.76
CA ARG A 412 -23.56 6.22 -4.80
C ARG A 412 -23.17 6.77 -3.45
N ILE A 413 -22.04 6.29 -2.92
CA ILE A 413 -21.49 6.69 -1.62
C ILE A 413 -20.28 7.61 -1.85
N ARG A 414 -20.32 8.79 -1.25
CA ARG A 414 -19.18 9.69 -1.16
C ARG A 414 -18.47 9.48 0.16
N VAL A 415 -17.15 9.27 0.09
CA VAL A 415 -16.29 9.10 1.25
C VAL A 415 -15.56 10.42 1.49
N TYR A 416 -15.47 10.85 2.77
CA TYR A 416 -14.90 12.16 3.15
C TYR A 416 -13.60 12.02 3.94
#